data_c31f8de625a986e7dab4324fe48242de
#
_entry.id   c31f8de625a986e7dab4324fe48242de
#
_cell.length_a   1.000
_cell.length_b   1.000
_cell.length_c   1.000
_cell.angle_alpha   90.00
_cell.angle_beta   90.00
_cell.angle_gamma   90.00
#
_symmetry.space_group_name_H-M   'P 1'
#
loop_
_entity.id
_entity.type
_entity.pdbx_description
1 polymer ?
#
loop_
_entity_poly.entity_id
_entity_poly.type
_entity_poly.pdbx_seq_one_letter_code
_entity_poly.pdbx_strand_id
1 'polypeptide(L)'
;MASSKPQNLQSDTKAELPVLIIGAGLAGLTVALHMAETQPVIVMAKRGLGEAATAWAQGGIVGVVDKEHDSVDSHVSDTLDAGAGLVVESTARYIAEESAEAIRWLVEQGVPFTADEAGPMGLHLTREGGHSQRRIAHVADATGKAIHEVLLDKARAHKNIQLLEHWIALDLITNRQLDAKTQRTKPNRCYGVYALDIKNNRVETIEAKSVVLATGGVGKVYRYTSNPDTATGDGIAMAWRAGCRVGNMEFIQFHPTCLYHPSDRTFLITEAMRGEGGLLKLPNGTRFMSEHDERNELAPRDIVARAIDFEMKKHGLDYVHLDATHLGEAFIKEHFPMIYARCMSLGLDITKEPIPVVPAAHYTCGGVVTDLKGKTDLSGLYAVGEATYTGLHGANRLASNSLLECIVIGKAAAADISSLKTPVMPNLPLWDESQVEDADEQVVIAHNWDELRSLMWNYVGIVRTNRRLERALHRIKLLRYEVQEYYANFKVTRDLIELRNLLECAELIVRSALMRRESRGLHYSRDYPGTWAVSYPTILTPQAEGTSENPET
;
A
#
# COMPACT_ATOMS: atom_id res chain seq x y z
N MET A 1 17.35 4.79 44.14
CA MET A 1 17.07 4.87 42.72
C MET A 1 15.60 5.15 42.56
N ALA A 2 15.23 6.37 42.18
CA ALA A 2 13.87 6.86 42.25
C ALA A 2 13.11 6.42 40.97
N SER A 3 12.05 5.65 41.17
CA SER A 3 11.09 5.24 40.17
C SER A 3 10.29 6.48 39.75
N SER A 4 10.52 6.99 38.53
CA SER A 4 9.68 8.01 37.93
C SER A 4 8.34 7.39 37.53
N LYS A 5 7.26 7.78 38.22
CA LYS A 5 5.89 7.48 37.80
C LYS A 5 5.63 8.05 36.41
N PRO A 6 4.95 7.32 35.52
CA PRO A 6 4.51 7.89 34.25
C PRO A 6 3.49 9.01 34.52
N GLN A 7 3.70 10.16 33.90
CA GLN A 7 2.77 11.27 33.94
C GLN A 7 1.44 10.84 33.30
N ASN A 8 0.36 10.88 34.08
CA ASN A 8 -1.00 10.85 33.61
C ASN A 8 -1.17 11.97 32.56
N LEU A 9 -1.55 11.61 31.33
CA LEU A 9 -1.90 12.53 30.23
C LEU A 9 -3.25 13.26 30.47
N GLN A 10 -3.66 13.44 31.72
CA GLN A 10 -4.75 14.33 32.11
C GLN A 10 -4.16 15.66 32.55
N SER A 11 -4.00 16.59 31.62
CA SER A 11 -3.68 17.98 31.92
C SER A 11 -4.96 18.78 32.11
N ASP A 12 -5.08 19.47 33.24
CA ASP A 12 -6.17 20.38 33.64
C ASP A 12 -6.21 21.73 32.87
N THR A 13 -5.74 21.75 31.65
CA THR A 13 -6.02 22.80 30.66
C THR A 13 -6.60 22.11 29.46
N LYS A 14 -7.64 22.68 28.81
CA LYS A 14 -8.21 22.17 27.55
C LYS A 14 -7.12 22.01 26.50
N ALA A 15 -6.32 20.95 26.60
CA ALA A 15 -5.33 20.60 25.58
C ALA A 15 -6.10 20.34 24.29
N GLU A 16 -5.65 20.96 23.21
CA GLU A 16 -6.26 20.77 21.90
C GLU A 16 -6.09 19.31 21.49
N LEU A 17 -7.21 18.65 21.09
CA LEU A 17 -7.18 17.24 20.69
C LEU A 17 -6.28 17.07 19.47
N PRO A 18 -5.32 16.12 19.51
CA PRO A 18 -4.42 15.89 18.40
C PRO A 18 -5.14 15.30 17.18
N VAL A 19 -4.54 15.48 16.01
CA VAL A 19 -4.81 14.64 14.84
C VAL A 19 -3.92 13.41 14.94
N LEU A 20 -4.52 12.22 14.88
CA LEU A 20 -3.79 10.96 14.92
C LEU A 20 -3.59 10.42 13.50
N ILE A 21 -2.34 10.21 13.11
CA ILE A 21 -1.96 9.68 11.80
C ILE A 21 -1.36 8.29 12.00
N ILE A 22 -1.95 7.27 11.38
CA ILE A 22 -1.50 5.89 11.46
C ILE A 22 -0.72 5.56 10.20
N GLY A 23 0.61 5.53 10.31
CA GLY A 23 1.56 5.31 9.24
C GLY A 23 2.48 6.50 8.99
N ALA A 24 3.79 6.25 9.00
CA ALA A 24 4.86 7.24 8.80
C ALA A 24 5.44 7.23 7.37
N GLY A 25 4.69 6.77 6.37
CA GLY A 25 5.04 6.88 4.96
C GLY A 25 4.81 8.29 4.40
N LEU A 26 5.08 8.50 3.11
CA LEU A 26 4.96 9.80 2.43
C LEU A 26 3.61 10.47 2.70
N ALA A 27 2.50 9.74 2.54
CA ALA A 27 1.16 10.30 2.75
C ALA A 27 0.95 10.78 4.20
N GLY A 28 1.37 9.98 5.19
CA GLY A 28 1.26 10.34 6.61
C GLY A 28 2.13 11.53 6.99
N LEU A 29 3.38 11.57 6.53
CA LEU A 29 4.29 12.68 6.77
C LEU A 29 3.81 13.97 6.09
N THR A 30 3.23 13.87 4.88
CA THR A 30 2.62 15.03 4.21
C THR A 30 1.50 15.63 5.05
N VAL A 31 0.55 14.80 5.52
CA VAL A 31 -0.52 15.27 6.41
C VAL A 31 0.06 15.86 7.69
N ALA A 32 1.02 15.17 8.32
CA ALA A 32 1.63 15.61 9.59
C ALA A 32 2.25 16.99 9.49
N LEU A 33 3.09 17.23 8.48
CA LEU A 33 3.79 18.50 8.31
C LEU A 33 2.85 19.66 7.99
N HIS A 34 1.80 19.44 7.17
CA HIS A 34 0.80 20.48 6.91
C HIS A 34 -0.12 20.77 8.11
N MET A 35 -0.43 19.75 8.93
CA MET A 35 -1.27 19.92 10.12
C MET A 35 -0.53 20.58 11.29
N ALA A 36 0.75 20.25 11.46
CA ALA A 36 1.55 20.66 12.61
C ALA A 36 1.75 22.18 12.73
N GLU A 37 1.57 22.91 11.62
CA GLU A 37 1.61 24.38 11.64
C GLU A 37 0.51 24.98 12.54
N THR A 38 -0.62 24.29 12.70
CA THR A 38 -1.80 24.85 13.37
C THR A 38 -2.29 24.05 14.58
N GLN A 39 -1.93 22.78 14.74
CA GLN A 39 -2.43 21.92 15.81
C GLN A 39 -1.51 20.73 16.13
N PRO A 40 -1.65 20.12 17.32
CA PRO A 40 -0.85 18.96 17.70
C PRO A 40 -1.19 17.74 16.83
N VAL A 41 -0.15 17.00 16.48
CA VAL A 41 -0.21 15.80 15.65
C VAL A 41 0.51 14.64 16.34
N ILE A 42 -0.08 13.45 16.28
CA ILE A 42 0.56 12.19 16.66
C ILE A 42 0.72 11.36 15.39
N VAL A 43 1.94 10.94 15.07
CA VAL A 43 2.23 9.99 14.00
C VAL A 43 2.63 8.67 14.62
N MET A 44 1.93 7.61 14.28
CA MET A 44 2.14 6.26 14.81
C MET A 44 2.71 5.33 13.74
N ALA A 45 3.77 4.61 14.06
CA ALA A 45 4.35 3.57 13.23
C ALA A 45 4.50 2.25 13.99
N LYS A 46 4.08 1.13 13.40
CA LYS A 46 4.12 -0.20 14.04
C LYS A 46 5.52 -0.82 14.13
N ARG A 47 6.45 -0.26 13.36
CA ARG A 47 7.89 -0.56 13.41
C ARG A 47 8.68 0.73 13.54
N GLY A 48 9.96 0.72 13.19
CA GLY A 48 10.75 1.94 13.08
C GLY A 48 10.18 2.88 12.01
N LEU A 49 10.27 4.19 12.22
CA LEU A 49 9.74 5.22 11.31
C LEU A 49 10.33 5.13 9.90
N GLY A 50 11.55 4.62 9.75
CA GLY A 50 12.21 4.41 8.45
C GLY A 50 11.69 3.20 7.64
N GLU A 51 10.84 2.35 8.21
CA GLU A 51 10.38 1.11 7.58
C GLU A 51 9.07 1.28 6.78
N ALA A 52 8.92 2.39 6.09
CA ALA A 52 7.77 2.64 5.22
C ALA A 52 8.02 2.17 3.77
N ALA A 53 6.95 1.77 3.05
CA ALA A 53 7.04 1.41 1.63
C ALA A 53 7.64 2.52 0.76
N THR A 54 7.45 3.78 1.15
CA THR A 54 8.05 4.95 0.49
C THR A 54 9.57 4.85 0.41
N ALA A 55 10.24 4.41 1.48
CA ALA A 55 11.70 4.28 1.51
C ALA A 55 12.25 3.22 0.53
N TRP A 56 11.38 2.34 0.00
CA TRP A 56 11.73 1.30 -0.96
C TRP A 56 11.39 1.66 -2.41
N ALA A 57 10.73 2.81 -2.63
CA ALA A 57 10.37 3.27 -3.97
C ALA A 57 11.62 3.74 -4.73
N GLN A 58 11.99 3.01 -5.78
CA GLN A 58 13.15 3.28 -6.63
C GLN A 58 12.84 4.32 -7.70
N GLY A 59 11.61 4.31 -8.25
CA GLY A 59 11.17 5.25 -9.27
C GLY A 59 11.02 6.69 -8.76
N GLY A 60 10.62 7.60 -9.64
CA GLY A 60 10.44 9.01 -9.31
C GLY A 60 9.02 9.39 -8.91
N ILE A 61 8.79 10.68 -8.85
CA ILE A 61 7.47 11.29 -8.70
C ILE A 61 7.08 12.00 -9.99
N VAL A 62 5.86 11.76 -10.45
CA VAL A 62 5.33 12.41 -11.66
C VAL A 62 4.93 13.86 -11.39
N GLY A 63 5.21 14.75 -12.35
CA GLY A 63 4.71 16.11 -12.32
C GLY A 63 4.81 16.83 -13.64
N VAL A 64 3.76 17.57 -14.00
CA VAL A 64 3.69 18.41 -15.21
C VAL A 64 4.37 19.73 -14.91
N VAL A 65 5.70 19.73 -14.91
CA VAL A 65 6.54 20.92 -14.64
C VAL A 65 7.07 21.58 -15.92
N ASP A 66 7.19 20.82 -17.01
CA ASP A 66 7.57 21.31 -18.33
C ASP A 66 6.33 21.67 -19.16
N LYS A 67 5.92 22.93 -19.08
CA LYS A 67 4.71 23.40 -19.79
C LYS A 67 4.91 23.62 -21.29
N GLU A 68 6.14 23.54 -21.79
CA GLU A 68 6.44 23.68 -23.21
C GLU A 68 6.27 22.35 -23.96
N HIS A 69 6.64 21.24 -23.32
CA HIS A 69 6.65 19.91 -23.96
C HIS A 69 5.63 18.94 -23.33
N ASP A 70 4.98 19.32 -22.23
CA ASP A 70 4.02 18.47 -21.49
C ASP A 70 2.76 19.24 -21.08
N SER A 71 1.69 18.52 -20.80
CA SER A 71 0.42 19.10 -20.35
C SER A 71 -0.30 18.20 -19.35
N VAL A 72 -1.19 18.82 -18.58
CA VAL A 72 -2.13 18.09 -17.71
C VAL A 72 -2.94 17.08 -18.49
N ASP A 73 -3.43 17.48 -19.68
CA ASP A 73 -4.24 16.58 -20.54
C ASP A 73 -3.44 15.36 -21.00
N SER A 74 -2.15 15.52 -21.32
CA SER A 74 -1.27 14.41 -21.66
C SER A 74 -1.08 13.44 -20.48
N HIS A 75 -0.87 13.96 -19.27
CA HIS A 75 -0.74 13.13 -18.07
C HIS A 75 -2.06 12.41 -17.72
N VAL A 76 -3.20 13.11 -17.87
CA VAL A 76 -4.53 12.51 -17.68
C VAL A 76 -4.77 11.38 -18.68
N SER A 77 -4.44 11.61 -19.97
CA SER A 77 -4.59 10.58 -21.01
C SER A 77 -3.76 9.32 -20.69
N ASP A 78 -2.47 9.49 -20.33
CA ASP A 78 -1.61 8.36 -19.94
C ASP A 78 -2.17 7.60 -18.73
N THR A 79 -2.76 8.33 -17.77
CA THR A 79 -3.39 7.74 -16.57
C THR A 79 -4.65 6.96 -16.91
N LEU A 80 -5.51 7.49 -17.80
CA LEU A 80 -6.73 6.83 -18.29
C LEU A 80 -6.38 5.54 -19.04
N ASP A 81 -5.39 5.60 -19.92
CA ASP A 81 -4.93 4.45 -20.69
C ASP A 81 -4.38 3.34 -19.78
N ALA A 82 -3.52 3.69 -18.82
CA ALA A 82 -2.98 2.74 -17.87
C ALA A 82 -4.07 2.08 -17.02
N GLY A 83 -5.06 2.84 -16.58
CA GLY A 83 -6.13 2.37 -15.70
C GLY A 83 -7.25 1.60 -16.37
N ALA A 84 -7.12 1.33 -17.70
CA ALA A 84 -7.95 0.42 -18.48
C ALA A 84 -9.47 0.66 -18.33
N GLY A 85 -9.89 1.93 -18.36
CA GLY A 85 -11.30 2.33 -18.38
C GLY A 85 -11.99 2.36 -17.01
N LEU A 86 -11.26 2.26 -15.89
CA LEU A 86 -11.80 2.37 -14.53
C LEU A 86 -11.25 3.59 -13.76
N VAL A 87 -10.44 4.43 -14.39
CA VAL A 87 -10.00 5.69 -13.78
C VAL A 87 -11.16 6.67 -13.73
N VAL A 88 -11.30 7.37 -12.64
CA VAL A 88 -12.19 8.53 -12.51
C VAL A 88 -11.44 9.75 -13.07
N GLU A 89 -11.82 10.21 -14.26
CA GLU A 89 -11.11 11.28 -14.98
C GLU A 89 -10.97 12.56 -14.16
N SER A 90 -12.01 12.96 -13.41
CA SER A 90 -11.95 14.14 -12.55
C SER A 90 -10.90 14.01 -11.43
N THR A 91 -10.67 12.79 -10.93
CA THR A 91 -9.61 12.51 -9.95
C THR A 91 -8.23 12.63 -10.61
N ALA A 92 -8.05 12.00 -11.79
CA ALA A 92 -6.78 12.07 -12.52
C ALA A 92 -6.43 13.51 -12.87
N ARG A 93 -7.40 14.29 -13.30
CA ARG A 93 -7.23 15.71 -13.64
C ARG A 93 -6.82 16.54 -12.41
N TYR A 94 -7.56 16.42 -11.32
CA TYR A 94 -7.24 17.12 -10.08
C TYR A 94 -5.82 16.83 -9.60
N ILE A 95 -5.41 15.56 -9.59
CA ILE A 95 -4.07 15.17 -9.14
C ILE A 95 -2.98 15.65 -10.13
N ALA A 96 -3.26 15.62 -11.44
CA ALA A 96 -2.32 16.12 -12.45
C ALA A 96 -2.15 17.65 -12.40
N GLU A 97 -3.23 18.39 -12.13
CA GLU A 97 -3.20 19.85 -11.96
C GLU A 97 -2.35 20.29 -10.76
N GLU A 98 -2.43 19.56 -9.64
CA GLU A 98 -1.66 19.83 -8.42
C GLU A 98 -0.19 19.32 -8.48
N SER A 99 0.19 18.61 -9.54
CA SER A 99 1.47 17.90 -9.61
C SER A 99 2.70 18.80 -9.56
N ALA A 100 2.68 19.94 -10.26
CA ALA A 100 3.80 20.89 -10.26
C ALA A 100 4.00 21.52 -8.88
N GLU A 101 2.91 21.80 -8.16
CA GLU A 101 2.97 22.34 -6.80
C GLU A 101 3.48 21.27 -5.80
N ALA A 102 3.10 20.02 -5.97
CA ALA A 102 3.60 18.91 -5.16
C ALA A 102 5.14 18.78 -5.28
N ILE A 103 5.68 18.86 -6.49
CA ILE A 103 7.14 18.83 -6.72
C ILE A 103 7.80 20.07 -6.12
N ARG A 104 7.23 21.27 -6.31
CA ARG A 104 7.76 22.51 -5.74
C ARG A 104 7.83 22.40 -4.22
N TRP A 105 6.77 21.94 -3.58
CA TRP A 105 6.76 21.72 -2.13
C TRP A 105 7.89 20.77 -1.68
N LEU A 106 8.14 19.67 -2.37
CA LEU A 106 9.24 18.76 -2.04
C LEU A 106 10.62 19.43 -2.19
N VAL A 107 10.81 20.25 -3.23
CA VAL A 107 12.05 21.02 -3.41
C VAL A 107 12.23 22.00 -2.26
N GLU A 108 11.18 22.71 -1.85
CA GLU A 108 11.18 23.64 -0.69
C GLU A 108 11.44 22.90 0.63
N GLN A 109 10.98 21.64 0.74
CA GLN A 109 11.35 20.79 1.88
C GLN A 109 12.83 20.40 1.88
N GLY A 110 13.54 20.56 0.77
CA GLY A 110 14.96 20.25 0.63
C GLY A 110 15.25 18.85 0.06
N VAL A 111 14.29 18.24 -0.64
CA VAL A 111 14.53 16.96 -1.34
C VAL A 111 15.57 17.19 -2.45
N PRO A 112 16.69 16.44 -2.47
CA PRO A 112 17.80 16.65 -3.38
C PRO A 112 17.55 15.97 -4.74
N PHE A 113 16.55 16.42 -5.48
CA PHE A 113 16.29 15.90 -6.83
C PHE A 113 17.50 16.05 -7.74
N THR A 114 17.66 15.15 -8.69
CA THR A 114 18.70 15.22 -9.71
C THR A 114 18.54 16.51 -10.50
N ALA A 115 19.58 17.35 -10.46
CA ALA A 115 19.57 18.68 -11.08
C ALA A 115 19.88 18.60 -12.58
N ASP A 116 19.27 19.52 -13.33
CA ASP A 116 19.59 19.84 -14.71
C ASP A 116 19.36 21.35 -14.91
N GLU A 117 20.44 22.12 -15.07
CA GLU A 117 20.36 23.60 -15.18
C GLU A 117 19.52 24.06 -16.38
N ALA A 118 19.44 23.23 -17.45
CA ALA A 118 18.63 23.50 -18.63
C ALA A 118 17.19 22.94 -18.49
N GLY A 119 16.94 22.14 -17.46
CA GLY A 119 15.65 21.48 -17.26
C GLY A 119 14.61 22.38 -16.59
N PRO A 120 13.32 22.04 -16.71
CA PRO A 120 12.23 22.77 -16.07
C PRO A 120 12.39 22.71 -14.55
N MET A 121 12.23 23.84 -13.88
CA MET A 121 12.49 24.03 -12.44
C MET A 121 13.92 23.64 -12.01
N GLY A 122 14.90 23.56 -12.94
CA GLY A 122 16.27 23.09 -12.64
C GLY A 122 16.38 21.58 -12.39
N LEU A 123 15.41 20.80 -12.84
CA LEU A 123 15.30 19.36 -12.55
C LEU A 123 15.54 18.52 -13.81
N HIS A 124 16.30 17.45 -13.66
CA HIS A 124 16.36 16.40 -14.65
C HIS A 124 15.09 15.54 -14.59
N LEU A 125 14.40 15.40 -15.72
CA LEU A 125 13.18 14.59 -15.84
C LEU A 125 13.45 13.32 -16.65
N THR A 126 12.94 12.21 -16.14
CA THR A 126 12.96 10.92 -16.86
C THR A 126 11.56 10.54 -17.37
N ARG A 127 11.50 9.48 -18.18
CA ARG A 127 10.26 8.87 -18.64
C ARG A 127 10.20 7.42 -18.18
N GLU A 128 9.13 7.04 -17.54
CA GLU A 128 8.85 5.65 -17.15
C GLU A 128 7.79 5.00 -18.06
N GLY A 129 7.63 3.69 -17.94
CA GLY A 129 6.67 2.93 -18.73
C GLY A 129 5.23 3.45 -18.57
N GLY A 130 4.52 3.60 -19.70
CA GLY A 130 3.15 4.14 -19.74
C GLY A 130 3.08 5.67 -19.87
N HIS A 131 4.18 6.41 -19.67
CA HIS A 131 4.20 7.85 -19.88
C HIS A 131 4.56 8.23 -21.31
N SER A 132 3.81 9.15 -21.89
CA SER A 132 4.10 9.71 -23.24
C SER A 132 5.22 10.75 -23.20
N GLN A 133 5.43 11.46 -22.07
CA GLN A 133 6.37 12.54 -21.90
C GLN A 133 7.38 12.28 -20.76
N ARG A 134 8.50 13.02 -20.77
CA ARG A 134 9.47 13.06 -19.68
C ARG A 134 8.94 13.99 -18.58
N ARG A 135 8.38 13.43 -17.53
CA ARG A 135 7.76 14.19 -16.43
C ARG A 135 8.06 13.64 -15.04
N ILE A 136 9.02 12.74 -14.93
CA ILE A 136 9.33 12.06 -13.67
C ILE A 136 10.55 12.73 -13.04
N ALA A 137 10.36 13.47 -11.94
CA ALA A 137 11.44 13.97 -11.10
C ALA A 137 11.97 12.83 -10.22
N HIS A 138 13.29 12.72 -10.08
CA HIS A 138 13.92 11.58 -9.41
C HIS A 138 15.20 11.97 -8.65
N VAL A 139 15.61 11.09 -7.72
CA VAL A 139 16.90 11.17 -7.01
C VAL A 139 17.63 9.85 -7.31
N ALA A 140 18.42 9.84 -8.39
CA ALA A 140 19.02 8.63 -8.96
C ALA A 140 18.01 7.45 -8.98
N ASP A 141 18.30 6.33 -8.30
CA ASP A 141 17.45 5.13 -8.15
C ASP A 141 16.88 4.98 -6.72
N ALA A 142 16.82 6.07 -5.93
CA ALA A 142 16.43 6.07 -4.52
C ALA A 142 15.48 7.22 -4.15
N THR A 143 14.61 7.63 -5.06
CA THR A 143 13.76 8.82 -4.89
C THR A 143 12.89 8.74 -3.64
N GLY A 144 12.20 7.62 -3.44
CA GLY A 144 11.33 7.46 -2.29
C GLY A 144 12.08 7.54 -0.96
N LYS A 145 13.30 6.97 -0.90
CA LYS A 145 14.17 7.05 0.28
C LYS A 145 14.54 8.50 0.59
N ALA A 146 15.03 9.24 -0.42
CA ALA A 146 15.44 10.63 -0.25
C ALA A 146 14.27 11.53 0.21
N ILE A 147 13.08 11.38 -0.39
CA ILE A 147 11.88 12.10 0.03
C ILE A 147 11.53 11.75 1.48
N HIS A 148 11.51 10.46 1.81
CA HIS A 148 11.10 9.99 3.12
C HIS A 148 12.05 10.49 4.24
N GLU A 149 13.37 10.39 4.04
CA GLU A 149 14.38 10.85 5.01
C GLU A 149 14.22 12.34 5.29
N VAL A 150 14.11 13.17 4.25
CA VAL A 150 13.95 14.62 4.40
C VAL A 150 12.69 14.98 5.18
N LEU A 151 11.53 14.41 4.82
CA LEU A 151 10.27 14.73 5.49
C LEU A 151 10.23 14.17 6.93
N LEU A 152 10.82 13.00 7.17
CA LEU A 152 10.91 12.43 8.51
C LEU A 152 11.78 13.28 9.44
N ASP A 153 12.91 13.79 8.96
CA ASP A 153 13.79 14.65 9.76
C ASP A 153 13.09 15.98 10.12
N LYS A 154 12.31 16.54 9.18
CA LYS A 154 11.47 17.71 9.48
C LYS A 154 10.39 17.40 10.52
N ALA A 155 9.73 16.25 10.39
CA ALA A 155 8.73 15.82 11.36
C ALA A 155 9.34 15.62 12.77
N ARG A 156 10.55 15.05 12.85
CA ARG A 156 11.31 14.92 14.12
C ARG A 156 11.66 16.24 14.75
N ALA A 157 11.98 17.25 13.95
CA ALA A 157 12.34 18.58 14.42
C ALA A 157 11.12 19.44 14.81
N HIS A 158 9.90 19.05 14.41
CA HIS A 158 8.71 19.88 14.59
C HIS A 158 8.09 19.72 15.97
N LYS A 159 7.97 20.83 16.74
CA LYS A 159 7.49 20.83 18.16
C LYS A 159 6.06 20.30 18.36
N ASN A 160 5.21 20.41 17.33
CA ASN A 160 3.81 20.00 17.40
C ASN A 160 3.60 18.56 16.89
N ILE A 161 4.66 17.84 16.50
CA ILE A 161 4.58 16.45 16.06
C ILE A 161 5.17 15.53 17.11
N GLN A 162 4.36 14.60 17.61
CA GLN A 162 4.79 13.46 18.42
C GLN A 162 4.90 12.23 17.54
N LEU A 163 6.05 11.57 17.55
CA LEU A 163 6.31 10.35 16.79
C LEU A 163 6.30 9.15 17.72
N LEU A 164 5.46 8.16 17.45
CA LEU A 164 5.34 6.91 18.19
C LEU A 164 5.83 5.74 17.33
N GLU A 165 6.98 5.17 17.68
CA GLU A 165 7.54 3.97 17.04
C GLU A 165 7.17 2.72 17.82
N HIS A 166 6.95 1.62 17.10
CA HIS A 166 6.52 0.33 17.67
C HIS A 166 5.14 0.40 18.35
N TRP A 167 4.23 1.15 17.71
CA TRP A 167 2.83 1.21 18.09
C TRP A 167 1.96 0.76 16.94
N ILE A 168 1.08 -0.19 17.17
CA ILE A 168 0.14 -0.69 16.18
C ILE A 168 -1.30 -0.40 16.60
N ALA A 169 -2.08 0.21 15.70
CA ALA A 169 -3.51 0.40 15.91
C ALA A 169 -4.26 -0.94 15.76
N LEU A 170 -5.14 -1.24 16.70
CA LEU A 170 -5.96 -2.44 16.72
C LEU A 170 -7.28 -2.23 15.99
N ASP A 171 -8.06 -1.26 16.49
CA ASP A 171 -9.37 -0.92 15.97
C ASP A 171 -9.69 0.56 16.19
N LEU A 172 -10.57 1.09 15.36
CA LEU A 172 -11.10 2.44 15.48
C LEU A 172 -12.17 2.47 16.58
N ILE A 173 -12.22 3.54 17.37
CA ILE A 173 -13.27 3.74 18.37
C ILE A 173 -14.34 4.63 17.79
N THR A 174 -15.54 4.08 17.61
CA THR A 174 -16.67 4.76 16.98
C THR A 174 -17.89 4.79 17.89
N ASN A 175 -18.81 5.73 17.68
CA ASN A 175 -20.04 5.79 18.48
C ASN A 175 -20.94 4.55 18.34
N ARG A 176 -20.80 3.76 17.26
CA ARG A 176 -21.50 2.46 17.15
C ARG A 176 -21.02 1.43 18.18
N GLN A 177 -19.74 1.48 18.55
CA GLN A 177 -19.18 0.61 19.58
C GLN A 177 -19.49 1.11 20.99
N LEU A 178 -19.64 2.44 21.18
CA LEU A 178 -19.88 3.05 22.49
C LEU A 178 -21.31 2.89 22.98
N ASP A 179 -22.30 2.86 22.10
CA ASP A 179 -23.71 2.76 22.47
C ASP A 179 -24.54 2.00 21.44
N ALA A 180 -24.70 0.70 21.69
CA ALA A 180 -25.48 -0.20 20.85
C ALA A 180 -26.96 0.20 20.75
N LYS A 181 -27.51 0.97 21.72
CA LYS A 181 -28.92 1.36 21.74
C LYS A 181 -29.21 2.64 20.97
N THR A 182 -28.26 3.58 20.88
CA THR A 182 -28.39 4.84 20.12
C THR A 182 -27.83 4.74 18.71
N GLN A 183 -27.31 3.58 18.30
CA GLN A 183 -26.62 3.32 17.04
C GLN A 183 -27.38 3.72 15.77
N ARG A 184 -28.73 3.76 15.81
CA ARG A 184 -29.56 3.94 14.60
C ARG A 184 -29.93 5.39 14.29
N THR A 185 -29.70 6.32 15.21
CA THR A 185 -30.22 7.69 15.11
C THR A 185 -29.18 8.77 14.88
N LYS A 186 -27.88 8.49 15.13
CA LYS A 186 -26.78 9.46 14.95
C LYS A 186 -25.82 9.01 13.85
N PRO A 187 -25.29 9.93 13.03
CA PRO A 187 -24.21 9.61 12.09
C PRO A 187 -23.03 8.96 12.82
N ASN A 188 -22.47 7.90 12.25
CA ASN A 188 -21.30 7.25 12.83
C ASN A 188 -20.07 8.16 12.75
N ARG A 189 -19.25 8.20 13.82
CA ARG A 189 -18.04 9.01 13.91
C ARG A 189 -16.92 8.24 14.60
N CYS A 190 -15.69 8.45 14.10
CA CYS A 190 -14.46 8.01 14.75
C CYS A 190 -13.99 9.06 15.75
N TYR A 191 -13.62 8.62 16.96
CA TYR A 191 -13.15 9.47 18.06
C TYR A 191 -11.71 9.15 18.49
N GLY A 192 -11.14 8.08 17.99
CA GLY A 192 -9.81 7.62 18.36
C GLY A 192 -9.59 6.16 17.98
N VAL A 193 -8.59 5.56 18.59
CA VAL A 193 -8.20 4.16 18.35
C VAL A 193 -7.78 3.47 19.63
N TYR A 194 -7.89 2.14 19.64
CA TYR A 194 -7.08 1.29 20.51
C TYR A 194 -5.75 1.01 19.82
N ALA A 195 -4.64 1.18 20.54
CA ALA A 195 -3.31 0.97 20.01
C ALA A 195 -2.43 0.20 20.99
N LEU A 196 -1.73 -0.81 20.50
CA LEU A 196 -0.76 -1.58 21.27
C LEU A 196 0.60 -0.90 21.24
N ASP A 197 1.10 -0.50 22.42
CA ASP A 197 2.52 -0.24 22.63
C ASP A 197 3.25 -1.59 22.68
N ILE A 198 3.92 -1.92 21.58
CA ILE A 198 4.57 -3.23 21.39
C ILE A 198 5.72 -3.42 22.40
N LYS A 199 6.42 -2.34 22.76
CA LYS A 199 7.56 -2.41 23.67
C LYS A 199 7.13 -2.69 25.11
N ASN A 200 6.00 -2.10 25.53
CA ASN A 200 5.47 -2.25 26.89
C ASN A 200 4.37 -3.32 26.97
N ASN A 201 4.01 -3.92 25.84
CA ASN A 201 2.94 -4.92 25.70
C ASN A 201 1.64 -4.46 26.37
N ARG A 202 1.20 -3.24 26.07
CA ARG A 202 0.01 -2.63 26.68
C ARG A 202 -0.82 -1.91 25.63
N VAL A 203 -2.13 -2.14 25.65
CA VAL A 203 -3.08 -1.43 24.79
C VAL A 203 -3.54 -0.14 25.46
N GLU A 204 -3.44 0.94 24.71
CA GLU A 204 -3.85 2.28 25.13
C GLU A 204 -5.05 2.75 24.29
N THR A 205 -5.88 3.58 24.92
CA THR A 205 -6.95 4.32 24.27
C THR A 205 -6.41 5.70 23.88
N ILE A 206 -6.36 6.01 22.57
CA ILE A 206 -5.86 7.29 22.07
C ILE A 206 -7.03 8.08 21.47
N GLU A 207 -7.37 9.18 22.12
CA GLU A 207 -8.38 10.13 21.65
C GLU A 207 -7.82 11.04 20.55
N ALA A 208 -8.63 11.36 19.56
CA ALA A 208 -8.23 12.23 18.45
C ALA A 208 -9.37 13.10 17.92
N LYS A 209 -9.02 14.32 17.48
CA LYS A 209 -9.93 15.20 16.73
C LYS A 209 -10.39 14.53 15.42
N SER A 210 -9.41 13.91 14.74
CA SER A 210 -9.59 13.11 13.53
C SER A 210 -8.50 12.02 13.48
N VAL A 211 -8.82 10.89 12.86
CA VAL A 211 -7.87 9.80 12.59
C VAL A 211 -7.61 9.73 11.08
N VAL A 212 -6.33 9.63 10.70
CA VAL A 212 -5.90 9.51 9.31
C VAL A 212 -5.20 8.16 9.10
N LEU A 213 -5.77 7.33 8.25
CA LEU A 213 -5.19 6.04 7.84
C LEU A 213 -4.20 6.28 6.70
N ALA A 214 -2.90 6.18 6.98
CA ALA A 214 -1.81 6.29 6.02
C ALA A 214 -0.96 5.02 6.00
N THR A 215 -1.61 3.86 6.16
CA THR A 215 -1.01 2.56 6.50
C THR A 215 -0.40 1.83 5.31
N GLY A 216 -0.53 2.35 4.09
CA GLY A 216 -0.09 1.68 2.87
C GLY A 216 -1.01 0.53 2.45
N GLY A 217 -0.52 -0.29 1.52
CA GLY A 217 -1.26 -1.39 0.91
C GLY A 217 -1.19 -2.72 1.66
N VAL A 218 -1.50 -3.80 0.93
CA VAL A 218 -1.68 -5.14 1.48
C VAL A 218 -0.75 -6.19 0.85
N GLY A 219 0.34 -5.77 0.21
CA GLY A 219 1.20 -6.68 -0.55
C GLY A 219 1.71 -7.91 0.24
N LYS A 220 1.80 -7.81 1.57
CA LYS A 220 2.25 -8.90 2.45
C LYS A 220 1.28 -10.09 2.50
N VAL A 221 0.05 -9.94 2.02
CA VAL A 221 -0.90 -11.05 1.86
C VAL A 221 -0.43 -12.11 0.87
N TYR A 222 0.53 -11.78 -0.01
CA TYR A 222 1.14 -12.72 -0.95
C TYR A 222 2.49 -13.23 -0.47
N ARG A 223 2.85 -14.43 -0.90
CA ARG A 223 4.13 -15.07 -0.58
C ARG A 223 5.31 -14.23 -1.04
N TYR A 224 5.24 -13.71 -2.28
CA TYR A 224 6.25 -12.84 -2.86
C TYR A 224 5.72 -11.42 -3.00
N THR A 225 6.42 -10.46 -2.41
CA THR A 225 6.10 -9.04 -2.47
C THR A 225 7.35 -8.20 -2.40
N SER A 226 7.39 -7.12 -3.19
CA SER A 226 8.42 -6.09 -3.11
C SER A 226 8.21 -5.08 -1.99
N ASN A 227 7.07 -5.20 -1.28
CA ASN A 227 6.74 -4.31 -0.17
C ASN A 227 7.47 -4.72 1.12
N PRO A 228 7.71 -3.77 2.05
CA PRO A 228 8.21 -4.07 3.39
C PRO A 228 7.19 -4.88 4.20
N ASP A 229 7.65 -5.46 5.31
CA ASP A 229 6.80 -6.26 6.19
C ASP A 229 5.66 -5.47 6.84
N THR A 230 5.66 -4.15 6.70
CA THR A 230 4.61 -3.26 7.19
C THR A 230 3.37 -3.22 6.31
N ALA A 231 3.38 -3.77 5.09
CA ALA A 231 2.26 -3.72 4.14
C ALA A 231 1.22 -4.81 4.40
N THR A 232 0.53 -4.76 5.54
CA THR A 232 -0.43 -5.77 6.02
C THR A 232 -1.90 -5.32 5.94
N GLY A 233 -2.19 -4.18 5.28
CA GLY A 233 -3.56 -3.71 5.04
C GLY A 233 -4.31 -3.21 6.27
N ASP A 234 -3.59 -2.80 7.33
CA ASP A 234 -4.19 -2.47 8.63
C ASP A 234 -5.29 -1.42 8.54
N GLY A 235 -5.06 -0.32 7.82
CA GLY A 235 -6.06 0.74 7.67
C GLY A 235 -7.28 0.29 6.88
N ILE A 236 -7.08 -0.52 5.83
CA ILE A 236 -8.18 -1.07 5.03
C ILE A 236 -9.07 -1.98 5.91
N ALA A 237 -8.45 -2.88 6.68
CA ALA A 237 -9.17 -3.79 7.57
C ALA A 237 -9.90 -3.04 8.70
N MET A 238 -9.24 -2.07 9.34
CA MET A 238 -9.88 -1.26 10.40
C MET A 238 -11.06 -0.44 9.86
N ALA A 239 -10.90 0.20 8.70
CA ALA A 239 -11.98 0.97 8.07
C ALA A 239 -13.16 0.07 7.69
N TRP A 240 -12.91 -1.12 7.15
CA TRP A 240 -13.93 -2.11 6.83
C TRP A 240 -14.72 -2.53 8.06
N ARG A 241 -14.05 -2.92 9.16
CA ARG A 241 -14.71 -3.28 10.42
C ARG A 241 -15.51 -2.12 11.03
N ALA A 242 -15.06 -0.88 10.80
CA ALA A 242 -15.79 0.32 11.25
C ALA A 242 -16.99 0.69 10.36
N GLY A 243 -17.18 -0.02 9.24
CA GLY A 243 -18.34 0.16 8.36
C GLY A 243 -18.09 1.00 7.12
N CYS A 244 -16.82 1.30 6.77
CA CYS A 244 -16.47 2.00 5.54
C CYS A 244 -16.48 1.05 4.33
N ARG A 245 -16.88 1.57 3.17
CA ARG A 245 -16.78 0.86 1.90
C ARG A 245 -15.32 0.73 1.45
N VAL A 246 -15.06 -0.34 0.69
CA VAL A 246 -13.79 -0.52 0.00
C VAL A 246 -14.03 -0.72 -1.49
N GLY A 247 -13.10 -0.26 -2.32
CA GLY A 247 -13.22 -0.31 -3.78
C GLY A 247 -12.04 -1.01 -4.44
N ASN A 248 -12.30 -1.73 -5.54
CA ASN A 248 -11.29 -2.24 -6.47
C ASN A 248 -10.19 -3.13 -5.83
N MET A 249 -10.50 -3.88 -4.78
CA MET A 249 -9.54 -4.70 -4.04
C MET A 249 -8.94 -5.84 -4.87
N GLU A 250 -9.56 -6.25 -5.98
CA GLU A 250 -9.07 -7.27 -6.91
C GLU A 250 -7.85 -6.83 -7.72
N PHE A 251 -7.57 -5.52 -7.82
CA PHE A 251 -6.48 -4.99 -8.63
C PHE A 251 -5.19 -4.83 -7.82
N ILE A 252 -4.46 -5.93 -7.72
CA ILE A 252 -3.12 -5.96 -7.13
C ILE A 252 -2.11 -5.97 -8.27
N GLN A 253 -1.24 -4.96 -8.32
CA GLN A 253 -0.17 -4.89 -9.31
C GLN A 253 0.99 -5.80 -8.88
N PHE A 254 1.41 -6.68 -9.79
CA PHE A 254 2.60 -7.51 -9.61
C PHE A 254 3.73 -6.93 -10.45
N HIS A 255 4.90 -6.74 -9.83
CA HIS A 255 6.11 -6.42 -10.57
C HIS A 255 6.68 -7.73 -11.17
N PRO A 256 6.99 -7.78 -12.47
CA PRO A 256 7.37 -9.03 -13.13
C PRO A 256 8.68 -9.62 -12.63
N THR A 257 9.65 -8.79 -12.33
CA THR A 257 11.03 -9.18 -12.07
C THR A 257 11.49 -8.72 -10.70
N CYS A 258 11.27 -9.56 -9.69
CA CYS A 258 11.85 -9.40 -8.37
C CYS A 258 12.81 -10.56 -8.10
N LEU A 259 13.93 -10.28 -7.43
CA LEU A 259 14.93 -11.29 -7.09
C LEU A 259 14.29 -12.42 -6.27
N TYR A 260 14.47 -13.65 -6.74
CA TYR A 260 14.13 -14.84 -5.97
C TYR A 260 15.40 -15.33 -5.24
N HIS A 261 15.33 -15.37 -3.91
CA HIS A 261 16.40 -15.94 -3.09
C HIS A 261 15.82 -16.64 -1.85
N PRO A 262 16.20 -17.90 -1.52
CA PRO A 262 15.59 -18.67 -0.43
C PRO A 262 15.72 -18.03 0.96
N SER A 263 16.82 -17.30 1.19
CA SER A 263 17.12 -16.68 2.50
C SER A 263 16.94 -15.16 2.52
N ASP A 264 16.39 -14.58 1.48
CA ASP A 264 16.22 -13.13 1.42
C ASP A 264 14.80 -12.72 0.97
N ARG A 265 14.47 -11.45 1.30
CA ARG A 265 13.24 -10.83 0.85
C ARG A 265 13.31 -10.53 -0.64
N THR A 266 12.18 -10.50 -1.29
CA THR A 266 12.06 -10.18 -2.71
C THR A 266 12.54 -8.74 -2.97
N PHE A 267 13.70 -8.60 -3.62
CA PHE A 267 14.28 -7.32 -4.00
C PHE A 267 13.87 -6.96 -5.43
N LEU A 268 13.49 -5.71 -5.67
CA LEU A 268 13.04 -5.25 -6.99
C LEU A 268 14.23 -5.18 -7.96
N ILE A 269 14.11 -5.89 -9.10
CA ILE A 269 14.99 -5.71 -10.26
C ILE A 269 14.27 -4.78 -11.24
N THR A 270 14.82 -3.59 -11.41
CA THR A 270 14.19 -2.52 -12.20
C THR A 270 13.80 -2.96 -13.61
N GLU A 271 12.72 -2.40 -14.13
CA GLU A 271 12.29 -2.60 -15.52
C GLU A 271 13.34 -2.15 -16.53
N ALA A 272 14.15 -1.16 -16.18
CA ALA A 272 15.24 -0.67 -17.02
C ALA A 272 16.19 -1.79 -17.46
N MET A 273 16.43 -2.82 -16.62
CA MET A 273 17.28 -3.95 -17.03
C MET A 273 16.71 -4.73 -18.21
N ARG A 274 15.37 -4.86 -18.31
CA ARG A 274 14.72 -5.43 -19.50
C ARG A 274 14.76 -4.43 -20.68
N GLY A 275 14.62 -3.15 -20.37
CA GLY A 275 14.74 -2.06 -21.34
C GLY A 275 16.10 -2.03 -22.05
N GLU A 276 17.17 -2.31 -21.31
CA GLU A 276 18.55 -2.37 -21.81
C GLU A 276 18.89 -3.72 -22.47
N GLY A 277 17.92 -4.64 -22.59
CA GLY A 277 18.09 -5.88 -23.33
C GLY A 277 18.16 -7.14 -22.48
N GLY A 278 17.88 -7.09 -21.19
CA GLY A 278 17.79 -8.30 -20.35
C GLY A 278 16.71 -9.26 -20.85
N LEU A 279 17.04 -10.56 -20.95
CA LEU A 279 16.22 -11.61 -21.55
C LEU A 279 15.61 -12.53 -20.49
N LEU A 280 14.32 -12.80 -20.60
CA LEU A 280 13.61 -13.75 -19.74
C LEU A 280 13.74 -15.18 -20.29
N LYS A 281 14.29 -16.07 -19.46
CA LYS A 281 14.61 -17.45 -19.82
C LYS A 281 14.11 -18.45 -18.77
N LEU A 282 13.72 -19.62 -19.19
CA LEU A 282 13.54 -20.77 -18.32
C LEU A 282 14.91 -21.23 -17.75
N PRO A 283 14.96 -22.01 -16.66
CA PRO A 283 16.22 -22.55 -16.12
C PRO A 283 17.05 -23.38 -17.12
N ASN A 284 16.40 -23.94 -18.14
CA ASN A 284 17.08 -24.66 -19.23
C ASN A 284 17.67 -23.74 -20.31
N GLY A 285 17.58 -22.41 -20.15
CA GLY A 285 18.09 -21.41 -21.08
C GLY A 285 17.12 -21.00 -22.20
N THR A 286 15.94 -21.61 -22.30
CA THR A 286 14.95 -21.28 -23.35
C THR A 286 14.31 -19.92 -23.06
N ARG A 287 14.40 -18.99 -24.02
CA ARG A 287 13.67 -17.71 -24.01
C ARG A 287 12.20 -17.97 -24.37
N PHE A 288 11.27 -17.39 -23.58
CA PHE A 288 9.83 -17.70 -23.72
C PHE A 288 8.94 -16.50 -24.08
N MET A 289 9.38 -15.25 -23.90
CA MET A 289 8.51 -14.09 -24.07
C MET A 289 7.93 -13.96 -25.49
N SER A 290 8.64 -14.40 -26.52
CA SER A 290 8.18 -14.37 -27.92
C SER A 290 6.94 -15.25 -28.19
N GLU A 291 6.65 -16.22 -27.29
CA GLU A 291 5.42 -17.04 -27.38
C GLU A 291 4.20 -16.33 -26.75
N HIS A 292 4.42 -15.25 -25.99
CA HIS A 292 3.38 -14.56 -25.22
C HIS A 292 3.02 -13.17 -25.78
N ASP A 293 4.00 -12.39 -26.30
CA ASP A 293 3.77 -11.05 -26.83
C ASP A 293 4.84 -10.67 -27.86
N GLU A 294 4.42 -10.01 -28.95
CA GLU A 294 5.34 -9.57 -30.03
C GLU A 294 6.41 -8.58 -29.54
N ARG A 295 6.13 -7.79 -28.50
CA ARG A 295 7.06 -6.85 -27.87
C ARG A 295 8.08 -7.53 -26.96
N ASN A 296 7.97 -8.83 -26.76
CA ASN A 296 8.84 -9.64 -25.90
C ASN A 296 8.95 -9.08 -24.48
N GLU A 297 10.17 -8.93 -23.95
CA GLU A 297 10.48 -8.41 -22.61
C GLU A 297 10.08 -6.95 -22.40
N LEU A 298 9.77 -6.22 -23.47
CA LEU A 298 9.29 -4.83 -23.47
C LEU A 298 7.76 -4.73 -23.44
N ALA A 299 7.05 -5.84 -23.39
CA ALA A 299 5.61 -5.84 -23.16
C ALA A 299 5.25 -5.19 -21.82
N PRO A 300 4.03 -4.65 -21.63
CA PRO A 300 3.54 -4.12 -20.36
C PRO A 300 3.73 -5.09 -19.20
N ARG A 301 3.91 -4.54 -18.00
CA ARG A 301 4.24 -5.32 -16.78
C ARG A 301 3.26 -6.45 -16.51
N ASP A 302 1.98 -6.22 -16.71
CA ASP A 302 0.92 -7.22 -16.50
C ASP A 302 1.04 -8.40 -17.47
N ILE A 303 1.41 -8.15 -18.72
CA ILE A 303 1.65 -9.20 -19.75
C ILE A 303 2.88 -10.01 -19.37
N VAL A 304 4.00 -9.35 -19.05
CA VAL A 304 5.24 -10.04 -18.65
C VAL A 304 5.02 -10.86 -17.38
N ALA A 305 4.34 -10.30 -16.37
CA ALA A 305 4.05 -11.03 -15.15
C ALA A 305 3.15 -12.25 -15.38
N ARG A 306 2.16 -12.15 -16.28
CA ARG A 306 1.31 -13.30 -16.70
C ARG A 306 2.10 -14.38 -17.43
N ALA A 307 3.00 -13.97 -18.32
CA ALA A 307 3.86 -14.91 -19.03
C ALA A 307 4.76 -15.70 -18.06
N ILE A 308 5.42 -15.00 -17.14
CA ILE A 308 6.27 -15.65 -16.13
C ILE A 308 5.43 -16.59 -15.25
N ASP A 309 4.27 -16.14 -14.72
CA ASP A 309 3.38 -16.97 -13.89
C ASP A 309 2.89 -18.21 -14.65
N PHE A 310 2.57 -18.06 -15.93
CA PHE A 310 2.17 -19.17 -16.78
C PHE A 310 3.29 -20.20 -16.96
N GLU A 311 4.50 -19.76 -17.30
CA GLU A 311 5.63 -20.66 -17.53
C GLU A 311 6.08 -21.33 -16.21
N MET A 312 6.09 -20.60 -15.10
CA MET A 312 6.38 -21.18 -13.78
C MET A 312 5.39 -22.31 -13.43
N LYS A 313 4.09 -22.08 -13.60
CA LYS A 313 3.05 -23.07 -13.31
C LYS A 313 3.04 -24.24 -14.27
N LYS A 314 3.30 -24.00 -15.56
CA LYS A 314 3.38 -25.02 -16.61
C LYS A 314 4.52 -26.01 -16.36
N HIS A 315 5.66 -25.50 -15.90
CA HIS A 315 6.87 -26.29 -15.69
C HIS A 315 7.14 -26.67 -14.23
N GLY A 316 6.29 -26.26 -13.28
CA GLY A 316 6.49 -26.53 -11.85
C GLY A 316 7.72 -25.83 -11.26
N LEU A 317 8.00 -24.59 -11.70
CA LEU A 317 9.17 -23.82 -11.30
C LEU A 317 8.84 -22.82 -10.18
N ASP A 318 9.81 -22.57 -9.31
CA ASP A 318 9.73 -21.52 -8.29
C ASP A 318 10.14 -20.13 -8.82
N TYR A 319 10.94 -20.07 -9.90
CA TYR A 319 11.45 -18.86 -10.52
C TYR A 319 11.77 -19.06 -12.01
N VAL A 320 11.99 -17.96 -12.71
CA VAL A 320 12.61 -17.91 -14.05
C VAL A 320 13.90 -17.08 -13.98
N HIS A 321 14.67 -17.05 -15.05
CA HIS A 321 15.90 -16.28 -15.13
C HIS A 321 15.71 -14.97 -15.91
N LEU A 322 16.25 -13.87 -15.39
CA LEU A 322 16.52 -12.65 -16.13
C LEU A 322 18.01 -12.59 -16.46
N ASP A 323 18.36 -12.81 -17.70
CA ASP A 323 19.74 -12.87 -18.18
C ASP A 323 20.16 -11.51 -18.79
N ALA A 324 21.08 -10.85 -18.13
CA ALA A 324 21.71 -9.61 -18.57
C ALA A 324 23.22 -9.77 -18.82
N THR A 325 23.77 -11.00 -18.76
CA THR A 325 25.22 -11.26 -18.85
C THR A 325 25.85 -10.78 -20.16
N HIS A 326 25.08 -10.78 -21.25
CA HIS A 326 25.53 -10.32 -22.58
C HIS A 326 25.75 -8.81 -22.68
N LEU A 327 25.24 -8.00 -21.70
CA LEU A 327 25.46 -6.55 -21.66
C LEU A 327 26.89 -6.20 -21.21
N GLY A 328 27.58 -7.13 -20.56
CA GLY A 328 28.96 -6.98 -20.11
C GLY A 328 29.10 -6.33 -18.73
N GLU A 329 30.21 -6.67 -18.06
CA GLU A 329 30.49 -6.30 -16.68
C GLU A 329 30.52 -4.78 -16.45
N ALA A 330 31.20 -4.02 -17.34
CA ALA A 330 31.32 -2.57 -17.21
C ALA A 330 29.96 -1.89 -17.27
N PHE A 331 29.13 -2.28 -18.24
CA PHE A 331 27.78 -1.74 -18.42
C PHE A 331 26.89 -2.01 -17.19
N ILE A 332 26.87 -3.26 -16.68
CA ILE A 332 26.05 -3.65 -15.54
C ILE A 332 26.44 -2.86 -14.29
N LYS A 333 27.73 -2.72 -14.01
CA LYS A 333 28.23 -1.99 -12.84
C LYS A 333 27.96 -0.48 -12.90
N GLU A 334 28.00 0.10 -14.09
CA GLU A 334 27.75 1.52 -14.30
C GLU A 334 26.25 1.86 -14.24
N HIS A 335 25.40 1.07 -14.90
CA HIS A 335 23.97 1.38 -15.04
C HIS A 335 23.09 0.80 -13.92
N PHE A 336 23.53 -0.28 -13.26
CA PHE A 336 22.77 -0.97 -12.21
C PHE A 336 23.59 -1.24 -10.94
N PRO A 337 24.29 -0.24 -10.37
CA PRO A 337 25.23 -0.42 -9.27
C PRO A 337 24.56 -0.99 -8.01
N MET A 338 23.34 -0.57 -7.67
CA MET A 338 22.62 -1.08 -6.49
C MET A 338 22.18 -2.54 -6.68
N ILE A 339 21.66 -2.88 -7.85
CA ILE A 339 21.25 -4.26 -8.17
C ILE A 339 22.47 -5.16 -8.13
N TYR A 340 23.60 -4.75 -8.76
CA TYR A 340 24.86 -5.48 -8.72
C TYR A 340 25.33 -5.71 -7.28
N ALA A 341 25.41 -4.64 -6.48
CA ALA A 341 25.85 -4.74 -5.09
C ALA A 341 24.95 -5.65 -4.25
N ARG A 342 23.61 -5.56 -4.46
CA ARG A 342 22.66 -6.42 -3.75
C ARG A 342 22.81 -7.87 -4.12
N CYS A 343 22.88 -8.21 -5.40
CA CYS A 343 23.05 -9.58 -5.87
C CYS A 343 24.40 -10.16 -5.38
N MET A 344 25.48 -9.37 -5.47
CA MET A 344 26.80 -9.77 -4.95
C MET A 344 26.78 -10.06 -3.44
N SER A 345 26.01 -9.29 -2.65
CA SER A 345 25.88 -9.53 -1.20
C SER A 345 25.20 -10.87 -0.87
N LEU A 346 24.49 -11.44 -1.84
CA LEU A 346 23.82 -12.74 -1.75
C LEU A 346 24.59 -13.86 -2.46
N GLY A 347 25.81 -13.58 -2.96
CA GLY A 347 26.67 -14.54 -3.65
C GLY A 347 26.34 -14.73 -5.13
N LEU A 348 25.51 -13.84 -5.74
CA LEU A 348 25.11 -13.91 -7.13
C LEU A 348 25.82 -12.84 -7.97
N ASP A 349 26.74 -13.28 -8.85
CA ASP A 349 27.45 -12.38 -9.78
C ASP A 349 26.69 -12.25 -11.10
N ILE A 350 25.84 -11.24 -11.18
CA ILE A 350 24.96 -10.98 -12.33
C ILE A 350 25.70 -10.60 -13.62
N THR A 351 27.00 -10.41 -13.57
CA THR A 351 27.86 -10.23 -14.75
C THR A 351 28.24 -11.56 -15.41
N LYS A 352 28.09 -12.69 -14.68
CA LYS A 352 28.48 -14.04 -15.10
C LYS A 352 27.33 -15.03 -15.16
N GLU A 353 26.29 -14.79 -14.39
CA GLU A 353 25.14 -15.69 -14.27
C GLU A 353 23.80 -14.92 -14.30
N PRO A 354 22.73 -15.53 -14.80
CA PRO A 354 21.42 -14.90 -14.86
C PRO A 354 20.81 -14.74 -13.46
N ILE A 355 19.99 -13.69 -13.29
CA ILE A 355 19.30 -13.38 -12.05
C ILE A 355 18.07 -14.27 -11.93
N PRO A 356 17.90 -15.08 -10.86
CA PRO A 356 16.63 -15.76 -10.61
C PRO A 356 15.57 -14.72 -10.20
N VAL A 357 14.44 -14.69 -10.92
CA VAL A 357 13.38 -13.72 -10.70
C VAL A 357 12.02 -14.39 -10.60
N VAL A 358 11.12 -13.76 -9.83
CA VAL A 358 9.74 -14.15 -9.62
C VAL A 358 8.86 -12.91 -9.66
N PRO A 359 7.63 -12.96 -10.20
CA PRO A 359 6.68 -11.88 -10.03
C PRO A 359 6.35 -11.69 -8.55
N ALA A 360 6.21 -10.44 -8.11
CA ALA A 360 5.89 -10.14 -6.72
C ALA A 360 4.83 -9.06 -6.60
N ALA A 361 3.93 -9.18 -5.61
CA ALA A 361 2.95 -8.15 -5.32
C ALA A 361 3.66 -6.83 -5.00
N HIS A 362 3.24 -5.75 -5.67
CA HIS A 362 3.97 -4.48 -5.67
C HIS A 362 3.12 -3.31 -5.21
N TYR A 363 1.87 -3.22 -5.66
CA TYR A 363 0.98 -2.09 -5.33
C TYR A 363 -0.48 -2.52 -5.28
N THR A 364 -1.24 -1.97 -4.33
CA THR A 364 -2.68 -2.16 -4.16
C THR A 364 -3.42 -0.98 -4.80
N CYS A 365 -4.11 -1.19 -5.94
CA CYS A 365 -4.84 -0.11 -6.62
C CYS A 365 -6.19 0.22 -5.96
N GLY A 366 -6.71 -0.71 -5.17
CA GLY A 366 -7.93 -0.56 -4.37
C GLY A 366 -7.64 -0.09 -2.95
N GLY A 367 -8.70 0.05 -2.16
CA GLY A 367 -8.60 0.47 -0.76
C GLY A 367 -9.90 1.06 -0.22
N VAL A 368 -9.79 1.81 0.86
CA VAL A 368 -10.91 2.52 1.48
C VAL A 368 -11.46 3.58 0.53
N VAL A 369 -12.76 3.58 0.28
CA VAL A 369 -13.41 4.59 -0.58
C VAL A 369 -13.31 5.97 0.07
N THR A 370 -12.75 6.93 -0.66
CA THR A 370 -12.62 8.33 -0.21
C THR A 370 -13.01 9.32 -1.29
N ASP A 371 -13.31 10.54 -0.86
CA ASP A 371 -13.35 11.69 -1.76
C ASP A 371 -11.93 12.26 -2.00
N LEU A 372 -11.83 13.33 -2.79
CA LEU A 372 -10.55 14.01 -3.11
C LEU A 372 -9.91 14.75 -1.91
N LYS A 373 -10.56 14.76 -0.77
CA LYS A 373 -10.04 15.27 0.51
C LYS A 373 -9.64 14.14 1.46
N GLY A 374 -9.64 12.90 0.98
CA GLY A 374 -9.37 11.74 1.80
C GLY A 374 -10.45 11.38 2.82
N LYS A 375 -11.64 11.99 2.75
CA LYS A 375 -12.76 11.65 3.65
C LYS A 375 -13.31 10.28 3.34
N THR A 376 -13.51 9.47 4.36
CA THR A 376 -14.19 8.18 4.28
C THR A 376 -15.71 8.33 4.53
N ASP A 377 -16.43 7.22 4.48
CA ASP A 377 -17.85 7.16 4.89
C ASP A 377 -18.09 7.49 6.38
N LEU A 378 -17.04 7.51 7.18
CA LEU A 378 -17.09 7.68 8.62
C LEU A 378 -16.59 9.07 9.01
N SER A 379 -17.43 9.89 9.64
CA SER A 379 -17.04 11.22 10.11
C SER A 379 -15.82 11.13 11.04
N GLY A 380 -14.86 12.05 10.88
CA GLY A 380 -13.63 12.09 11.67
C GLY A 380 -12.60 11.03 11.29
N LEU A 381 -12.85 10.24 10.23
CA LEU A 381 -11.94 9.28 9.67
C LEU A 381 -11.56 9.69 8.24
N TYR A 382 -10.25 9.71 8.00
CA TYR A 382 -9.63 9.96 6.70
C TYR A 382 -8.77 8.78 6.30
N ALA A 383 -8.56 8.60 4.99
CA ALA A 383 -7.55 7.68 4.48
C ALA A 383 -6.78 8.35 3.34
N VAL A 384 -5.47 8.14 3.27
CA VAL A 384 -4.56 8.77 2.30
C VAL A 384 -3.51 7.78 1.78
N GLY A 385 -3.02 8.02 0.56
CA GLY A 385 -2.02 7.17 -0.10
C GLY A 385 -2.56 5.78 -0.45
N GLU A 386 -1.70 4.77 -0.50
CA GLU A 386 -2.03 3.42 -0.99
C GLU A 386 -3.13 2.69 -0.18
N ALA A 387 -3.53 3.20 0.98
CA ALA A 387 -4.66 2.64 1.73
C ALA A 387 -6.03 3.03 1.15
N THR A 388 -6.07 3.94 0.16
CA THR A 388 -7.31 4.52 -0.38
C THR A 388 -7.69 4.01 -1.75
N TYR A 389 -8.98 4.10 -2.05
CA TYR A 389 -9.53 4.08 -3.39
C TYR A 389 -10.09 5.47 -3.72
N THR A 390 -9.32 6.28 -4.42
CA THR A 390 -9.70 7.61 -4.92
C THR A 390 -10.27 7.58 -6.33
N GLY A 391 -10.10 6.45 -7.03
CA GLY A 391 -10.41 6.31 -8.44
C GLY A 391 -9.26 6.70 -9.38
N LEU A 392 -8.09 7.10 -8.88
CA LEU A 392 -6.93 7.48 -9.69
C LEU A 392 -6.37 6.32 -10.52
N HIS A 393 -6.24 5.14 -9.91
CA HIS A 393 -5.48 4.04 -10.52
C HIS A 393 -6.31 3.10 -11.39
N GLY A 394 -7.64 3.16 -11.31
CA GLY A 394 -8.51 2.28 -12.08
C GLY A 394 -8.17 0.81 -11.92
N ALA A 395 -8.00 0.09 -13.04
CA ALA A 395 -7.67 -1.33 -13.06
C ALA A 395 -6.15 -1.61 -13.07
N ASN A 396 -5.31 -0.58 -13.21
CA ASN A 396 -3.85 -0.69 -13.17
C ASN A 396 -3.22 0.69 -12.95
N ARG A 397 -2.26 0.77 -12.06
CA ARG A 397 -1.57 2.00 -11.68
C ARG A 397 -0.53 2.40 -12.72
N LEU A 398 -0.60 3.64 -13.21
CA LEU A 398 0.51 4.27 -13.93
C LEU A 398 1.70 4.49 -12.98
N ALA A 399 2.91 4.19 -13.43
CA ALA A 399 4.12 4.37 -12.64
C ALA A 399 4.23 5.81 -12.12
N SER A 400 4.83 6.00 -10.95
CA SER A 400 5.09 7.30 -10.29
C SER A 400 3.86 8.13 -9.88
N ASN A 401 2.63 7.76 -10.26
CA ASN A 401 1.39 8.41 -9.79
C ASN A 401 1.17 8.21 -8.27
N SER A 402 1.64 7.11 -7.69
CA SER A 402 1.40 6.79 -6.28
C SER A 402 2.04 7.78 -5.30
N LEU A 403 3.26 8.25 -5.60
CA LEU A 403 3.93 9.25 -4.74
C LEU A 403 3.23 10.60 -4.86
N LEU A 404 2.78 10.97 -6.07
CA LEU A 404 2.02 12.20 -6.29
C LEU A 404 0.69 12.18 -5.53
N GLU A 405 -0.08 11.08 -5.62
CA GLU A 405 -1.33 10.90 -4.88
C GLU A 405 -1.15 11.09 -3.37
N CYS A 406 -0.07 10.54 -2.80
CA CYS A 406 0.26 10.70 -1.38
C CYS A 406 0.35 12.17 -0.96
N ILE A 407 0.97 13.01 -1.79
CA ILE A 407 1.15 14.43 -1.48
C ILE A 407 -0.13 15.22 -1.72
N VAL A 408 -0.75 15.05 -2.89
CA VAL A 408 -1.93 15.84 -3.28
C VAL A 408 -3.11 15.56 -2.34
N ILE A 409 -3.45 14.29 -2.14
CA ILE A 409 -4.56 13.92 -1.25
C ILE A 409 -4.18 14.17 0.23
N GLY A 410 -2.91 13.96 0.61
CA GLY A 410 -2.43 14.30 1.96
C GLY A 410 -2.59 15.77 2.31
N LYS A 411 -2.19 16.68 1.40
CA LYS A 411 -2.36 18.14 1.52
C LYS A 411 -3.85 18.52 1.60
N ALA A 412 -4.68 17.93 0.73
CA ALA A 412 -6.12 18.19 0.72
C ALA A 412 -6.81 17.71 2.00
N ALA A 413 -6.43 16.56 2.54
CA ALA A 413 -6.92 16.04 3.82
C ALA A 413 -6.53 16.95 4.99
N ALA A 414 -5.28 17.39 5.03
CA ALA A 414 -4.81 18.32 6.06
C ALA A 414 -5.62 19.63 6.04
N ALA A 415 -5.84 20.22 4.87
CA ALA A 415 -6.63 21.44 4.72
C ALA A 415 -8.08 21.26 5.19
N ASP A 416 -8.72 20.14 4.85
CA ASP A 416 -10.08 19.83 5.28
C ASP A 416 -10.16 19.63 6.80
N ILE A 417 -9.26 18.83 7.40
CA ILE A 417 -9.20 18.60 8.85
C ILE A 417 -8.99 19.92 9.62
N SER A 418 -8.13 20.81 9.12
CA SER A 418 -7.88 22.11 9.72
C SER A 418 -9.15 22.97 9.82
N SER A 419 -10.07 22.83 8.84
CA SER A 419 -11.34 23.56 8.82
C SER A 419 -12.38 23.02 9.79
N LEU A 420 -12.18 21.80 10.34
CA LEU A 420 -13.15 21.16 11.23
C LEU A 420 -13.08 21.75 12.65
N LYS A 421 -14.26 21.91 13.25
CA LYS A 421 -14.37 22.17 14.68
C LYS A 421 -14.00 20.90 15.48
N THR A 422 -13.36 21.11 16.63
CA THR A 422 -13.10 20.02 17.57
C THR A 422 -14.43 19.40 18.03
N PRO A 423 -14.58 18.07 17.93
CA PRO A 423 -15.81 17.41 18.35
C PRO A 423 -15.97 17.42 19.86
N VAL A 424 -17.22 17.30 20.33
CA VAL A 424 -17.47 16.94 21.74
C VAL A 424 -17.09 15.46 21.90
N MET A 425 -16.10 15.20 22.75
CA MET A 425 -15.63 13.84 23.00
C MET A 425 -16.56 13.11 23.97
N PRO A 426 -17.00 11.89 23.65
CA PRO A 426 -17.59 11.01 24.64
C PRO A 426 -16.50 10.47 25.58
N ASN A 427 -16.91 9.88 26.70
CA ASN A 427 -15.96 9.11 27.51
C ASN A 427 -15.63 7.81 26.76
N LEU A 428 -14.37 7.67 26.30
CA LEU A 428 -13.93 6.47 25.60
C LEU A 428 -13.59 5.37 26.60
N PRO A 429 -14.03 4.12 26.38
CA PRO A 429 -13.70 3.01 27.25
C PRO A 429 -12.20 2.66 27.15
N LEU A 430 -11.63 2.23 28.24
CA LEU A 430 -10.33 1.61 28.23
C LEU A 430 -10.40 0.21 27.62
N TRP A 431 -9.28 -0.25 27.09
CA TRP A 431 -9.17 -1.63 26.63
C TRP A 431 -9.28 -2.58 27.82
N ASP A 432 -10.11 -3.61 27.69
CA ASP A 432 -10.35 -4.60 28.75
C ASP A 432 -9.68 -5.94 28.38
N GLU A 433 -8.68 -6.32 29.17
CA GLU A 433 -7.94 -7.59 29.06
C GLU A 433 -8.29 -8.56 30.19
N SER A 434 -9.35 -8.29 30.97
CA SER A 434 -9.69 -9.09 32.15
C SER A 434 -10.13 -10.53 31.83
N GLN A 435 -10.47 -10.80 30.57
CA GLN A 435 -11.00 -12.10 30.12
C GLN A 435 -10.01 -12.89 29.26
N VAL A 436 -8.77 -12.39 29.06
CA VAL A 436 -7.78 -13.01 28.17
C VAL A 436 -6.54 -13.42 28.95
N GLU A 437 -5.86 -14.46 28.46
CA GLU A 437 -4.65 -15.04 29.03
C GLU A 437 -3.43 -14.78 28.14
N ASP A 438 -2.23 -15.00 28.67
CA ASP A 438 -1.02 -15.02 27.87
C ASP A 438 -1.01 -16.30 27.02
N ALA A 439 -0.68 -16.15 25.72
CA ALA A 439 -0.63 -17.31 24.82
C ALA A 439 0.60 -18.18 25.13
N ASP A 440 0.39 -19.46 25.36
CA ASP A 440 1.45 -20.44 25.57
C ASP A 440 2.19 -20.79 24.25
N GLU A 441 1.50 -20.69 23.10
CA GLU A 441 2.03 -21.05 21.80
C GLU A 441 1.78 -19.97 20.75
N GLN A 442 2.84 -19.59 20.03
CA GLN A 442 2.75 -18.68 18.87
C GLN A 442 2.79 -19.43 17.54
N VAL A 443 2.92 -20.76 17.57
CA VAL A 443 3.03 -21.60 16.38
C VAL A 443 1.79 -21.48 15.49
N VAL A 444 0.60 -21.35 16.07
CA VAL A 444 -0.68 -21.20 15.35
C VAL A 444 -0.67 -19.94 14.48
N ILE A 445 -0.20 -18.80 15.04
CA ILE A 445 -0.13 -17.53 14.30
C ILE A 445 0.86 -17.64 13.14
N ALA A 446 2.06 -18.18 13.38
CA ALA A 446 3.08 -18.34 12.36
C ALA A 446 2.63 -19.28 11.22
N HIS A 447 1.97 -20.41 11.59
CA HIS A 447 1.43 -21.37 10.62
C HIS A 447 0.35 -20.72 9.75
N ASN A 448 -0.65 -20.09 10.35
CA ASN A 448 -1.76 -19.47 9.63
C ASN A 448 -1.27 -18.29 8.73
N TRP A 449 -0.23 -17.59 9.16
CA TRP A 449 0.43 -16.58 8.36
C TRP A 449 1.04 -17.14 7.07
N ASP A 450 1.81 -18.22 7.18
CA ASP A 450 2.46 -18.86 6.02
C ASP A 450 1.42 -19.54 5.11
N GLU A 451 0.40 -20.16 5.68
CA GLU A 451 -0.69 -20.76 4.93
C GLU A 451 -1.48 -19.73 4.13
N LEU A 452 -1.88 -18.61 4.76
CA LEU A 452 -2.61 -17.56 4.07
C LEU A 452 -1.82 -17.01 2.87
N ARG A 453 -0.55 -16.71 3.05
CA ARG A 453 0.30 -16.14 1.99
C ARG A 453 0.52 -17.12 0.84
N SER A 454 0.68 -18.40 1.15
CA SER A 454 0.79 -19.48 0.15
C SER A 454 -0.53 -19.70 -0.59
N LEU A 455 -1.66 -19.66 0.12
CA LEU A 455 -3.00 -19.76 -0.44
C LEU A 455 -3.27 -18.61 -1.44
N MET A 456 -3.00 -17.38 -1.03
CA MET A 456 -3.23 -16.20 -1.87
C MET A 456 -2.34 -16.22 -3.11
N TRP A 457 -1.06 -16.60 -2.97
CA TRP A 457 -0.15 -16.74 -4.09
C TRP A 457 -0.63 -17.79 -5.11
N ASN A 458 -1.04 -18.96 -4.66
CA ASN A 458 -1.38 -20.08 -5.52
C ASN A 458 -2.77 -19.97 -6.16
N TYR A 459 -3.76 -19.40 -5.46
CA TYR A 459 -5.17 -19.40 -5.89
C TYR A 459 -5.69 -18.02 -6.28
N VAL A 460 -5.12 -16.92 -5.75
CA VAL A 460 -5.61 -15.54 -5.91
C VAL A 460 -4.57 -14.64 -6.57
N GLY A 461 -3.51 -15.21 -7.13
CA GLY A 461 -2.41 -14.48 -7.76
C GLY A 461 -2.79 -13.85 -9.11
N ILE A 462 -1.86 -13.91 -10.07
CA ILE A 462 -1.94 -13.19 -11.36
C ILE A 462 -3.03 -13.78 -12.26
N VAL A 463 -3.08 -15.12 -12.39
CA VAL A 463 -4.07 -15.84 -13.22
C VAL A 463 -5.09 -16.53 -12.33
N ARG A 464 -6.34 -16.12 -12.44
CA ARG A 464 -7.45 -16.52 -11.57
C ARG A 464 -8.45 -17.42 -12.29
N THR A 465 -9.21 -18.21 -11.51
CA THR A 465 -10.43 -18.92 -11.94
C THR A 465 -11.43 -18.89 -10.79
N ASN A 466 -12.74 -18.92 -11.08
CA ASN A 466 -13.78 -18.93 -10.05
C ASN A 466 -13.57 -20.06 -9.06
N ARG A 467 -13.30 -21.28 -9.56
CA ARG A 467 -13.07 -22.45 -8.71
C ARG A 467 -11.90 -22.27 -7.72
N ARG A 468 -10.81 -21.58 -8.15
CA ARG A 468 -9.69 -21.28 -7.24
C ARG A 468 -10.08 -20.21 -6.22
N LEU A 469 -10.78 -19.15 -6.67
CA LEU A 469 -11.23 -18.06 -5.79
C LEU A 469 -12.22 -18.59 -4.72
N GLU A 470 -13.19 -19.43 -5.08
CA GLU A 470 -14.14 -20.05 -4.15
C GLU A 470 -13.43 -20.92 -3.11
N ARG A 471 -12.45 -21.73 -3.53
CA ARG A 471 -11.63 -22.51 -2.60
C ARG A 471 -10.84 -21.64 -1.64
N ALA A 472 -10.24 -20.56 -2.16
CA ALA A 472 -9.53 -19.60 -1.34
C ALA A 472 -10.46 -18.94 -0.31
N LEU A 473 -11.64 -18.50 -0.74
CA LEU A 473 -12.64 -17.89 0.15
C LEU A 473 -13.06 -18.84 1.28
N HIS A 474 -13.32 -20.12 0.94
CA HIS A 474 -13.65 -21.12 1.94
C HIS A 474 -12.53 -21.28 2.98
N ARG A 475 -11.27 -21.40 2.53
CA ARG A 475 -10.14 -21.57 3.45
C ARG A 475 -9.87 -20.32 4.28
N ILE A 476 -9.99 -19.12 3.70
CA ILE A 476 -9.87 -17.84 4.43
C ILE A 476 -10.91 -17.76 5.56
N LYS A 477 -12.15 -18.17 5.31
CA LYS A 477 -13.20 -18.20 6.35
C LYS A 477 -12.84 -19.12 7.53
N LEU A 478 -12.24 -20.28 7.26
CA LEU A 478 -11.78 -21.19 8.32
C LEU A 478 -10.63 -20.56 9.13
N LEU A 479 -9.63 -20.01 8.46
CA LEU A 479 -8.52 -19.31 9.13
C LEU A 479 -8.99 -18.10 9.95
N ARG A 480 -9.99 -17.35 9.43
CA ARG A 480 -10.60 -16.24 10.20
C ARG A 480 -11.27 -16.73 11.47
N TYR A 481 -11.99 -17.83 11.41
CA TYR A 481 -12.61 -18.40 12.61
C TYR A 481 -11.56 -18.78 13.65
N GLU A 482 -10.49 -19.47 13.27
CA GLU A 482 -9.39 -19.85 14.16
C GLU A 482 -8.70 -18.61 14.78
N VAL A 483 -8.44 -17.58 13.97
CA VAL A 483 -7.83 -16.34 14.45
C VAL A 483 -8.77 -15.54 15.35
N GLN A 484 -10.07 -15.53 15.09
CA GLN A 484 -11.06 -14.89 15.95
C GLN A 484 -11.17 -15.60 17.30
N GLU A 485 -11.15 -16.92 17.33
CA GLU A 485 -11.13 -17.70 18.56
C GLU A 485 -9.87 -17.40 19.38
N TYR A 486 -8.71 -17.35 18.71
CA TYR A 486 -7.44 -16.99 19.36
C TYR A 486 -7.47 -15.56 19.90
N TYR A 487 -7.97 -14.59 19.12
CA TYR A 487 -8.10 -13.19 19.51
C TYR A 487 -9.03 -12.97 20.70
N ALA A 488 -10.07 -13.81 20.87
CA ALA A 488 -11.02 -13.73 21.98
C ALA A 488 -10.46 -14.28 23.31
N ASN A 489 -9.48 -15.18 23.25
CA ASN A 489 -8.98 -15.91 24.42
C ASN A 489 -7.59 -15.45 24.88
N PHE A 490 -6.81 -14.83 24.00
CA PHE A 490 -5.42 -14.48 24.31
C PHE A 490 -5.13 -12.98 24.15
N LYS A 491 -4.14 -12.50 24.90
CA LYS A 491 -3.65 -11.11 24.77
C LYS A 491 -3.19 -10.83 23.35
N VAL A 492 -3.50 -9.65 22.87
CA VAL A 492 -3.15 -9.22 21.52
C VAL A 492 -1.64 -9.03 21.37
N THR A 493 -1.10 -9.54 20.27
CA THR A 493 0.28 -9.33 19.84
C THR A 493 0.28 -8.65 18.49
N ARG A 494 1.41 -8.03 18.10
CA ARG A 494 1.55 -7.44 16.76
C ARG A 494 1.23 -8.44 15.66
N ASP A 495 1.80 -9.64 15.74
CA ASP A 495 1.67 -10.64 14.67
C ASP A 495 0.23 -11.17 14.56
N LEU A 496 -0.49 -11.27 15.69
CA LEU A 496 -1.92 -11.61 15.70
C LEU A 496 -2.78 -10.51 15.06
N ILE A 497 -2.51 -9.24 15.38
CA ILE A 497 -3.22 -8.10 14.79
C ILE A 497 -2.99 -8.03 13.28
N GLU A 498 -1.74 -8.16 12.84
CA GLU A 498 -1.38 -8.16 11.43
C GLU A 498 -2.03 -9.33 10.67
N LEU A 499 -2.04 -10.54 11.26
CA LEU A 499 -2.70 -11.70 10.65
C LEU A 499 -4.22 -11.51 10.52
N ARG A 500 -4.87 -11.00 11.58
CA ARG A 500 -6.31 -10.65 11.55
C ARG A 500 -6.61 -9.68 10.40
N ASN A 501 -5.80 -8.64 10.24
CA ASN A 501 -5.96 -7.63 9.18
C ASN A 501 -5.71 -8.22 7.78
N LEU A 502 -4.68 -9.06 7.62
CA LEU A 502 -4.41 -9.74 6.36
C LEU A 502 -5.54 -10.68 5.94
N LEU A 503 -6.13 -11.44 6.86
CA LEU A 503 -7.26 -12.31 6.58
C LEU A 503 -8.49 -11.52 6.12
N GLU A 504 -8.76 -10.37 6.74
CA GLU A 504 -9.82 -9.46 6.32
C GLU A 504 -9.58 -8.96 4.88
N CYS A 505 -8.38 -8.44 4.62
CA CYS A 505 -8.01 -7.95 3.28
C CYS A 505 -8.01 -9.07 2.23
N ALA A 506 -7.57 -10.28 2.57
CA ALA A 506 -7.61 -11.44 1.69
C ALA A 506 -9.05 -11.77 1.27
N GLU A 507 -9.99 -11.78 2.21
CA GLU A 507 -11.41 -11.97 1.91
C GLU A 507 -11.95 -10.88 0.98
N LEU A 508 -11.62 -9.60 1.24
CA LEU A 508 -12.03 -8.48 0.40
C LEU A 508 -11.49 -8.60 -1.03
N ILE A 509 -10.21 -9.00 -1.20
CA ILE A 509 -9.60 -9.24 -2.51
C ILE A 509 -10.35 -10.37 -3.25
N VAL A 510 -10.61 -11.48 -2.58
CA VAL A 510 -11.27 -12.64 -3.22
C VAL A 510 -12.72 -12.32 -3.57
N ARG A 511 -13.46 -11.66 -2.68
CA ARG A 511 -14.86 -11.24 -2.93
C ARG A 511 -14.94 -10.27 -4.12
N SER A 512 -14.05 -9.27 -4.18
CA SER A 512 -13.98 -8.34 -5.31
C SER A 512 -13.64 -9.07 -6.61
N ALA A 513 -12.69 -10.02 -6.58
CA ALA A 513 -12.31 -10.81 -7.75
C ALA A 513 -13.45 -11.72 -8.25
N LEU A 514 -14.27 -12.30 -7.37
CA LEU A 514 -15.44 -13.12 -7.73
C LEU A 514 -16.57 -12.27 -8.34
N MET A 515 -16.72 -11.02 -7.92
CA MET A 515 -17.72 -10.10 -8.47
C MET A 515 -17.38 -9.65 -9.89
N ARG A 516 -16.09 -9.53 -10.23
CA ARG A 516 -15.62 -9.07 -11.55
C ARG A 516 -15.59 -10.22 -12.56
N ARG A 517 -16.61 -10.30 -13.39
CA ARG A 517 -16.75 -11.34 -14.42
C ARG A 517 -16.23 -10.88 -15.78
N GLU A 518 -15.03 -10.32 -15.79
CA GLU A 518 -14.29 -9.90 -16.99
C GLU A 518 -12.79 -10.00 -16.71
N SER A 519 -11.95 -9.87 -17.75
CA SER A 519 -10.51 -9.62 -17.60
C SER A 519 -10.22 -8.19 -17.97
N ARG A 520 -9.58 -7.43 -17.04
CA ARG A 520 -9.28 -5.99 -17.22
C ARG A 520 -8.06 -5.60 -16.38
N GLY A 521 -7.08 -4.96 -17.00
CA GLY A 521 -5.87 -4.52 -16.32
C GLY A 521 -5.21 -5.66 -15.52
N LEU A 522 -5.06 -5.46 -14.23
CA LEU A 522 -4.41 -6.42 -13.32
C LEU A 522 -5.28 -7.63 -12.94
N HIS A 523 -6.58 -7.60 -13.20
CA HIS A 523 -7.47 -8.73 -12.97
C HIS A 523 -7.62 -9.56 -14.24
N TYR A 524 -7.03 -10.76 -14.26
CA TYR A 524 -7.16 -11.72 -15.35
C TYR A 524 -7.84 -13.01 -14.87
N SER A 525 -8.97 -13.35 -15.48
CA SER A 525 -9.71 -14.58 -15.22
C SER A 525 -9.76 -15.47 -16.46
N ARG A 526 -9.37 -16.73 -16.30
CA ARG A 526 -9.49 -17.73 -17.40
C ARG A 526 -10.94 -18.08 -17.72
N ASP A 527 -11.84 -17.90 -16.74
CA ASP A 527 -13.27 -18.16 -16.92
C ASP A 527 -13.98 -17.01 -17.66
N TYR A 528 -13.41 -15.79 -17.59
CA TYR A 528 -13.92 -14.59 -18.23
C TYR A 528 -12.78 -13.82 -18.92
N PRO A 529 -12.24 -14.34 -20.05
CA PRO A 529 -11.08 -13.74 -20.70
C PRO A 529 -11.38 -12.42 -21.43
N GLY A 530 -12.67 -12.15 -21.71
CA GLY A 530 -13.11 -10.93 -22.39
C GLY A 530 -13.20 -9.73 -21.44
N THR A 531 -13.22 -8.53 -22.02
CA THR A 531 -13.38 -7.24 -21.33
C THR A 531 -14.76 -6.67 -21.64
N TRP A 532 -15.47 -6.18 -20.64
CA TRP A 532 -16.78 -5.54 -20.84
C TRP A 532 -16.63 -4.21 -21.58
N ALA A 533 -17.61 -3.89 -22.43
CA ALA A 533 -17.65 -2.61 -23.12
C ALA A 533 -17.81 -1.42 -22.16
N VAL A 534 -18.61 -1.59 -21.10
CA VAL A 534 -18.79 -0.62 -20.02
C VAL A 534 -18.37 -1.29 -18.72
N SER A 535 -17.50 -0.64 -17.98
CA SER A 535 -16.97 -1.16 -16.73
C SER A 535 -17.30 -0.24 -15.55
N TYR A 536 -17.44 -0.84 -14.38
CA TYR A 536 -17.73 -0.16 -13.13
C TYR A 536 -16.72 -0.58 -12.07
N PRO A 537 -16.39 0.29 -11.10
CA PRO A 537 -15.57 -0.11 -9.96
C PRO A 537 -16.29 -1.19 -9.14
N THR A 538 -15.54 -2.12 -8.60
CA THR A 538 -16.05 -3.09 -7.63
C THR A 538 -16.07 -2.45 -6.26
N ILE A 539 -17.26 -2.15 -5.73
CA ILE A 539 -17.42 -1.56 -4.41
C ILE A 539 -18.05 -2.58 -3.47
N LEU A 540 -17.34 -2.93 -2.41
CA LEU A 540 -17.86 -3.73 -1.32
C LEU A 540 -18.36 -2.81 -0.20
N THR A 541 -19.54 -3.14 0.32
CA THR A 541 -20.15 -2.45 1.47
C THR A 541 -20.25 -3.43 2.63
N PRO A 542 -19.77 -3.08 3.84
CA PRO A 542 -19.99 -3.91 5.01
C PRO A 542 -21.47 -4.11 5.26
N GLN A 543 -21.89 -5.36 5.47
CA GLN A 543 -23.29 -5.64 5.87
C GLN A 543 -23.52 -5.12 7.28
N ALA A 544 -24.69 -4.51 7.53
CA ALA A 544 -25.09 -4.19 8.90
C ALA A 544 -25.22 -5.52 9.67
N GLU A 545 -24.54 -5.65 10.80
CA GLU A 545 -24.71 -6.80 11.69
C GLU A 545 -26.18 -6.99 12.00
N GLY A 546 -26.77 -8.10 11.58
CA GLY A 546 -28.19 -8.43 11.82
C GLY A 546 -28.98 -8.99 10.63
N THR A 547 -28.43 -9.00 9.42
CA THR A 547 -29.00 -9.76 8.30
C THR A 547 -28.23 -11.06 8.14
N SER A 548 -28.66 -12.10 8.88
CA SER A 548 -28.23 -13.48 8.63
C SER A 548 -28.65 -13.84 7.21
N GLU A 549 -27.70 -14.01 6.30
CA GLU A 549 -27.96 -14.78 5.09
C GLU A 549 -28.34 -16.21 5.53
N ASN A 550 -29.59 -16.56 5.30
CA ASN A 550 -29.99 -17.95 5.36
C ASN A 550 -29.25 -18.68 4.24
N PRO A 551 -28.46 -19.73 4.50
CA PRO A 551 -27.66 -20.41 3.46
C PRO A 551 -28.50 -21.35 2.57
N GLU A 552 -29.80 -21.12 2.44
CA GLU A 552 -30.70 -21.91 1.58
C GLU A 552 -31.51 -20.95 0.68
N THR A 553 -30.96 -20.60 -0.49
CA THR A 553 -31.64 -20.48 -1.81
C THR A 553 -30.59 -20.33 -2.90
#